data_61b1f4d55570e286d05e0ee9e2aee518
#
_entry.id   61b1f4d55570e286d05e0ee9e2aee518
#
_cell.length_a   1.000
_cell.length_b   1.000
_cell.length_c   1.000
_cell.angle_alpha   90.00
_cell.angle_beta   90.00
_cell.angle_gamma   90.00
#
_symmetry.space_group_name_H-M   'P 1'
#
loop_
_entity.id
_entity.type
_entity.pdbx_description
1 polymer ?
#
loop_
_entity_poly.entity_id
_entity_poly.type
_entity_poly.pdbx_seq_one_letter_code
_entity_poly.pdbx_strand_id
1 'polypeptide(L)'
;ATASHFQNDFNKGVSEYIDVPFRFHCLNDNVATMLAIANDIGYEEVFRFQLRGNLEPNDVLVAISGSGNSKNVLNAVEYTKSQGCKVIGITGYTGGKLKELCDISLHAPVMSMQVTEDIHMIFDHLMMSMFYKYLCGKDHLKK
;
A
#
# COMPACT_ATOMS: atom_id res chain seq x y z
N ALA A 1 2.96 -10.05 1.71
CA ALA A 1 3.67 -10.30 0.44
C ALA A 1 3.60 -9.05 -0.45
N THR A 2 2.42 -8.64 -0.96
CA THR A 2 2.28 -7.52 -1.91
C THR A 2 2.86 -6.21 -1.41
N ALA A 3 2.61 -5.81 -0.16
CA ALA A 3 3.15 -4.57 0.41
C ALA A 3 4.69 -4.56 0.48
N SER A 4 5.31 -5.68 0.85
CA SER A 4 6.79 -5.80 0.84
C SER A 4 7.34 -5.77 -0.58
N HIS A 5 6.60 -6.29 -1.55
CA HIS A 5 6.98 -6.21 -2.97
C HIS A 5 6.97 -4.77 -3.47
N PHE A 6 5.91 -4.01 -3.20
CA PHE A 6 5.85 -2.57 -3.47
C PHE A 6 7.05 -1.82 -2.89
N GLN A 7 7.39 -2.07 -1.63
CA GLN A 7 8.54 -1.45 -0.99
C GLN A 7 9.83 -1.74 -1.77
N ASN A 8 10.07 -2.99 -2.18
CA ASN A 8 11.26 -3.35 -2.96
C ASN A 8 11.27 -2.67 -4.33
N ASP A 9 10.18 -2.73 -5.06
CA ASP A 9 10.09 -2.22 -6.43
C ASP A 9 10.28 -0.72 -6.49
N PHE A 10 9.79 0.04 -5.54
CA PHE A 10 9.96 1.47 -5.50
C PHE A 10 11.29 1.89 -4.84
N ASN A 11 11.66 1.31 -3.69
CA ASN A 11 12.87 1.72 -2.98
C ASN A 11 14.17 1.30 -3.68
N LYS A 12 14.15 0.17 -4.42
CA LYS A 12 15.29 -0.28 -5.21
C LYS A 12 15.05 -0.13 -6.71
N GLY A 13 13.96 -0.70 -7.22
CA GLY A 13 13.73 -0.82 -8.66
C GLY A 13 13.67 0.53 -9.38
N VAL A 14 12.81 1.44 -8.94
CA VAL A 14 12.69 2.79 -9.52
C VAL A 14 13.79 3.72 -9.00
N SER A 15 14.06 3.68 -7.69
CA SER A 15 14.98 4.61 -7.02
C SER A 15 16.43 4.51 -7.48
N GLU A 16 16.84 3.37 -8.04
CA GLU A 16 18.17 3.20 -8.63
C GLU A 16 18.48 4.19 -9.78
N TYR A 17 17.44 4.74 -10.39
CA TYR A 17 17.56 5.54 -11.63
C TYR A 17 17.10 7.00 -11.47
N ILE A 18 16.87 7.46 -10.25
CA ILE A 18 16.40 8.82 -9.95
C ILE A 18 17.22 9.45 -8.82
N ASP A 19 17.36 10.78 -8.84
CA ASP A 19 18.18 11.51 -7.85
C ASP A 19 17.54 11.53 -6.45
N VAL A 20 16.21 11.55 -6.37
CA VAL A 20 15.48 11.54 -5.11
C VAL A 20 14.76 10.20 -4.96
N PRO A 21 15.30 9.28 -4.16
CA PRO A 21 14.75 7.93 -4.04
C PRO A 21 13.39 7.92 -3.33
N PHE A 22 12.55 6.96 -3.69
CA PHE A 22 11.34 6.65 -2.95
C PHE A 22 11.67 6.15 -1.53
N ARG A 23 10.77 6.41 -0.60
CA ARG A 23 10.87 6.00 0.80
C ARG A 23 9.61 5.25 1.21
N PHE A 24 9.40 4.07 0.62
CA PHE A 24 8.31 3.18 1.01
C PHE A 24 8.63 2.47 2.31
N HIS A 25 7.66 2.41 3.21
CA HIS A 25 7.71 1.63 4.44
C HIS A 25 6.60 0.59 4.43
N CYS A 26 6.97 -0.69 4.44
CA CYS A 26 6.01 -1.77 4.62
C CYS A 26 5.75 -2.02 6.11
N LEU A 27 4.54 -1.71 6.56
CA LEU A 27 4.15 -1.87 7.97
C LEU A 27 4.04 -3.34 8.41
N ASN A 28 4.20 -4.29 7.48
CA ASN A 28 4.23 -5.73 7.76
C ASN A 28 5.64 -6.27 8.05
N ASP A 29 6.71 -5.51 7.81
CA ASP A 29 8.06 -6.04 7.83
C ASP A 29 8.60 -6.26 9.24
N ASN A 30 8.15 -5.47 10.21
CA ASN A 30 8.52 -5.67 11.61
C ASN A 30 7.52 -6.57 12.33
N VAL A 31 7.71 -7.87 12.22
CA VAL A 31 6.83 -8.88 12.82
C VAL A 31 6.78 -8.76 14.35
N ALA A 32 7.90 -8.44 15.00
CA ALA A 32 7.93 -8.27 16.46
C ALA A 32 7.03 -7.11 16.90
N THR A 33 7.11 -5.97 16.23
CA THR A 33 6.24 -4.81 16.51
C THR A 33 4.77 -5.15 16.25
N MET A 34 4.45 -5.81 15.14
CA MET A 34 3.08 -6.23 14.84
C MET A 34 2.50 -7.15 15.91
N LEU A 35 3.27 -8.14 16.34
CA LEU A 35 2.84 -9.10 17.37
C LEU A 35 2.65 -8.42 18.73
N ALA A 36 3.55 -7.51 19.12
CA ALA A 36 3.44 -6.77 20.37
C ALA A 36 2.15 -5.89 20.36
N ILE A 37 1.91 -5.14 19.30
CA ILE A 37 0.69 -4.33 19.17
C ILE A 37 -0.56 -5.21 19.20
N ALA A 38 -0.55 -6.33 18.45
CA ALA A 38 -1.69 -7.23 18.40
C ALA A 38 -2.01 -7.84 19.78
N ASN A 39 -0.97 -8.20 20.57
CA ASN A 39 -1.13 -8.80 21.89
C ASN A 39 -1.58 -7.79 22.95
N ASP A 40 -1.01 -6.60 22.95
CA ASP A 40 -1.16 -5.64 24.05
C ASP A 40 -2.29 -4.63 23.81
N ILE A 41 -2.63 -4.34 22.54
CA ILE A 41 -3.60 -3.31 22.16
C ILE A 41 -4.78 -3.91 21.38
N GLY A 42 -4.48 -4.72 20.36
CA GLY A 42 -5.46 -5.39 19.50
C GLY A 42 -5.00 -5.48 18.05
N TYR A 43 -5.42 -6.54 17.35
CA TYR A 43 -5.05 -6.78 15.96
C TYR A 43 -5.53 -5.68 15.01
N GLU A 44 -6.63 -5.03 15.32
CA GLU A 44 -7.18 -3.91 14.56
C GLU A 44 -6.31 -2.65 14.59
N GLU A 45 -5.35 -2.55 15.52
CA GLU A 45 -4.47 -1.40 15.68
C GLU A 45 -3.06 -1.61 15.09
N VAL A 46 -2.76 -2.79 14.57
CA VAL A 46 -1.39 -3.15 14.15
C VAL A 46 -0.78 -2.19 13.11
N PHE A 47 -1.57 -1.58 12.25
CA PHE A 47 -1.10 -0.59 11.28
C PHE A 47 -1.26 0.84 11.78
N ARG A 48 -2.42 1.18 12.31
CA ARG A 48 -2.69 2.52 12.83
C ARG A 48 -1.69 2.94 13.89
N PHE A 49 -1.33 2.05 14.82
CA PHE A 49 -0.38 2.36 15.88
C PHE A 49 1.00 2.71 15.32
N GLN A 50 1.47 1.99 14.30
CA GLN A 50 2.75 2.28 13.66
C GLN A 50 2.74 3.62 12.90
N LEU A 51 1.62 4.00 12.30
CA LEU A 51 1.48 5.27 11.61
C LEU A 51 1.57 6.49 12.56
N ARG A 52 1.14 6.35 13.82
CA ARG A 52 1.14 7.45 14.81
C ARG A 52 2.51 8.10 15.05
N GLY A 53 3.59 7.40 14.80
CA GLY A 53 4.95 7.91 15.00
C GLY A 53 5.74 8.14 13.72
N ASN A 54 5.19 7.71 12.57
CA ASN A 54 5.93 7.66 11.31
C ASN A 54 5.28 8.42 10.16
N LEU A 55 4.00 8.76 10.26
CA LEU A 55 3.29 9.46 9.18
C LEU A 55 3.63 10.96 9.21
N GLU A 56 4.18 11.46 8.12
CA GLU A 56 4.54 12.86 7.93
C GLU A 56 3.56 13.57 6.97
N PRO A 57 3.48 14.93 7.00
CA PRO A 57 2.69 15.69 6.04
C PRO A 57 3.09 15.36 4.60
N ASN A 58 2.11 15.17 3.73
CA ASN A 58 2.23 14.77 2.32
C ASN A 58 2.59 13.31 2.08
N ASP A 59 2.70 12.49 3.11
CA ASP A 59 2.81 11.05 2.92
C ASP A 59 1.54 10.48 2.26
N VAL A 60 1.71 9.32 1.62
CA VAL A 60 0.63 8.59 0.98
C VAL A 60 0.56 7.18 1.56
N LEU A 61 -0.59 6.79 2.09
CA LEU A 61 -0.84 5.41 2.49
C LEU A 61 -1.31 4.59 1.28
N VAL A 62 -0.59 3.51 0.97
CA VAL A 62 -1.09 2.46 0.06
C VAL A 62 -1.72 1.36 0.91
N ALA A 63 -3.05 1.31 0.92
CA ALA A 63 -3.85 0.37 1.71
C ALA A 63 -4.32 -0.80 0.85
N ILE A 64 -3.90 -2.01 1.19
CA ILE A 64 -4.21 -3.22 0.42
C ILE A 64 -5.12 -4.14 1.23
N SER A 65 -6.32 -4.41 0.72
CA SER A 65 -7.26 -5.35 1.33
C SER A 65 -8.15 -6.00 0.25
N GLY A 66 -8.02 -7.30 0.04
CA GLY A 66 -8.82 -8.03 -0.94
C GLY A 66 -10.32 -7.80 -0.75
N SER A 67 -10.85 -7.95 0.46
CA SER A 67 -12.27 -7.69 0.78
C SER A 67 -12.62 -6.20 0.87
N GLY A 68 -11.63 -5.33 1.08
CA GLY A 68 -11.82 -3.92 1.38
C GLY A 68 -12.48 -3.64 2.74
N ASN A 69 -12.59 -4.64 3.63
CA ASN A 69 -13.29 -4.53 4.91
C ASN A 69 -12.45 -4.93 6.12
N SER A 70 -11.15 -5.20 5.94
CA SER A 70 -10.25 -5.54 7.04
C SER A 70 -10.14 -4.38 8.02
N LYS A 71 -10.56 -4.59 9.28
CA LYS A 71 -10.69 -3.53 10.30
C LYS A 71 -9.36 -2.83 10.59
N ASN A 72 -8.26 -3.58 10.65
CA ASN A 72 -6.91 -3.03 10.83
C ASN A 72 -6.50 -2.09 9.69
N VAL A 73 -6.85 -2.41 8.44
CA VAL A 73 -6.61 -1.55 7.28
C VAL A 73 -7.49 -0.31 7.34
N LEU A 74 -8.79 -0.47 7.64
CA LEU A 74 -9.72 0.65 7.74
C LEU A 74 -9.33 1.65 8.84
N ASN A 75 -8.91 1.17 10.02
CA ASN A 75 -8.43 2.03 11.10
C ASN A 75 -7.18 2.84 10.68
N ALA A 76 -6.27 2.23 9.91
CA ALA A 76 -5.11 2.94 9.36
C ALA A 76 -5.52 4.00 8.34
N VAL A 77 -6.47 3.70 7.48
CA VAL A 77 -7.02 4.64 6.48
C VAL A 77 -7.67 5.85 7.14
N GLU A 78 -8.56 5.61 8.11
CA GLU A 78 -9.24 6.66 8.85
C GLU A 78 -8.24 7.57 9.58
N TYR A 79 -7.23 6.99 10.22
CA TYR A 79 -6.17 7.75 10.87
C TYR A 79 -5.38 8.60 9.85
N THR A 80 -4.95 8.01 8.74
CA THR A 80 -4.20 8.71 7.68
C THR A 80 -4.97 9.92 7.16
N LYS A 81 -6.26 9.74 6.88
CA LYS A 81 -7.14 10.84 6.43
C LYS A 81 -7.33 11.91 7.50
N SER A 82 -7.40 11.55 8.78
CA SER A 82 -7.48 12.51 9.89
C SER A 82 -6.23 13.39 10.03
N GLN A 83 -5.08 12.91 9.52
CA GLN A 83 -3.83 13.66 9.45
C GLN A 83 -3.69 14.49 8.15
N GLY A 84 -4.70 14.51 7.28
CA GLY A 84 -4.69 15.23 6.00
C GLY A 84 -3.87 14.55 4.90
N CYS A 85 -3.40 13.32 5.11
CA CYS A 85 -2.64 12.56 4.15
C CYS A 85 -3.55 11.81 3.16
N LYS A 86 -3.02 11.46 2.01
CA LYS A 86 -3.77 10.78 0.93
C LYS A 86 -3.73 9.27 1.07
N VAL A 87 -4.75 8.60 0.54
CA VAL A 87 -4.87 7.14 0.55
C VAL A 87 -5.11 6.60 -0.85
N ILE A 88 -4.28 5.64 -1.25
CA ILE A 88 -4.52 4.79 -2.42
C ILE A 88 -5.04 3.45 -1.89
N GLY A 89 -6.25 3.07 -2.27
CA GLY A 89 -6.87 1.79 -1.88
C GLY A 89 -6.73 0.76 -2.99
N ILE A 90 -6.20 -0.43 -2.66
CA ILE A 90 -6.11 -1.57 -3.58
C ILE A 90 -7.05 -2.66 -3.07
N THR A 91 -8.07 -3.00 -3.86
CA THR A 91 -9.17 -3.85 -3.41
C THR A 91 -9.57 -4.90 -4.44
N GLY A 92 -10.25 -5.94 -3.97
CA GLY A 92 -10.91 -6.96 -4.79
C GLY A 92 -12.41 -7.03 -4.50
N TYR A 93 -13.06 -8.10 -4.89
CA TYR A 93 -14.48 -8.37 -4.69
C TYR A 93 -15.37 -7.17 -5.06
N THR A 94 -16.11 -6.63 -4.10
CA THR A 94 -16.95 -5.43 -4.27
C THR A 94 -16.21 -4.13 -3.96
N GLY A 95 -14.99 -4.22 -3.45
CA GLY A 95 -14.19 -3.08 -3.01
C GLY A 95 -14.35 -2.72 -1.53
N GLY A 96 -15.46 -3.12 -0.92
CA GLY A 96 -15.78 -2.83 0.48
C GLY A 96 -15.67 -1.35 0.84
N LYS A 97 -15.58 -1.07 2.13
CA LYS A 97 -15.46 0.31 2.66
C LYS A 97 -14.17 1.01 2.20
N LEU A 98 -13.09 0.27 1.98
CA LEU A 98 -11.82 0.86 1.56
C LEU A 98 -11.97 1.59 0.22
N LYS A 99 -12.71 1.02 -0.73
CA LYS A 99 -12.96 1.64 -2.04
C LYS A 99 -13.68 3.00 -1.92
N GLU A 100 -14.56 3.14 -0.93
CA GLU A 100 -15.31 4.38 -0.70
C GLU A 100 -14.48 5.44 0.05
N LEU A 101 -13.59 5.00 0.95
CA LEU A 101 -12.81 5.88 1.83
C LEU A 101 -11.54 6.41 1.19
N CYS A 102 -10.93 5.70 0.24
CA CYS A 102 -9.68 6.10 -0.37
C CYS A 102 -9.83 7.27 -1.35
N ASP A 103 -8.75 8.02 -1.56
CA ASP A 103 -8.72 9.13 -2.52
C ASP A 103 -8.54 8.60 -3.96
N ILE A 104 -7.79 7.52 -4.12
CA ILE A 104 -7.59 6.80 -5.40
C ILE A 104 -7.88 5.33 -5.17
N SER A 105 -8.70 4.73 -6.03
CA SER A 105 -9.07 3.32 -5.94
C SER A 105 -8.53 2.52 -7.12
N LEU A 106 -7.70 1.52 -6.84
CA LEU A 106 -7.32 0.45 -7.76
C LEU A 106 -8.13 -0.79 -7.40
N HIS A 107 -9.14 -1.09 -8.19
CA HIS A 107 -10.13 -2.11 -7.86
C HIS A 107 -10.14 -3.26 -8.86
N ALA A 108 -9.95 -4.49 -8.36
CA ALA A 108 -10.09 -5.73 -9.11
C ALA A 108 -11.47 -6.36 -8.80
N PRO A 109 -12.52 -6.13 -9.61
CA PRO A 109 -13.87 -6.62 -9.34
C PRO A 109 -14.02 -8.11 -9.63
N VAL A 110 -13.25 -8.94 -8.92
CA VAL A 110 -13.19 -10.39 -9.09
C VAL A 110 -13.51 -11.08 -7.78
N MET A 111 -14.39 -12.09 -7.82
CA MET A 111 -14.86 -12.84 -6.65
C MET A 111 -13.96 -14.07 -6.36
N SER A 112 -12.64 -13.90 -6.49
CA SER A 112 -11.62 -14.90 -6.19
C SER A 112 -10.43 -14.23 -5.55
N MET A 113 -10.03 -14.68 -4.36
CA MET A 113 -8.91 -14.08 -3.63
C MET A 113 -7.60 -14.22 -4.41
N GLN A 114 -7.33 -15.40 -4.95
CA GLN A 114 -6.10 -15.68 -5.70
C GLN A 114 -5.97 -14.75 -6.91
N VAL A 115 -7.02 -14.66 -7.73
CA VAL A 115 -7.04 -13.78 -8.91
C VAL A 115 -6.96 -12.30 -8.50
N THR A 116 -7.61 -11.91 -7.39
CA THR A 116 -7.51 -10.56 -6.83
C THR A 116 -6.07 -10.22 -6.48
N GLU A 117 -5.37 -11.11 -5.78
CA GLU A 117 -3.97 -10.91 -5.39
C GLU A 117 -3.03 -10.86 -6.59
N ASP A 118 -3.25 -11.69 -7.61
CA ASP A 118 -2.52 -11.63 -8.89
C ASP A 118 -2.69 -10.26 -9.57
N ILE A 119 -3.92 -9.75 -9.62
CA ILE A 119 -4.21 -8.42 -10.19
C ILE A 119 -3.56 -7.30 -9.35
N HIS A 120 -3.54 -7.43 -8.01
CA HIS A 120 -2.84 -6.46 -7.15
C HIS A 120 -1.34 -6.40 -7.47
N MET A 121 -0.71 -7.53 -7.77
CA MET A 121 0.69 -7.54 -8.23
C MET A 121 0.83 -6.91 -9.62
N ILE A 122 -0.13 -7.10 -10.52
CA ILE A 122 -0.14 -6.41 -11.82
C ILE A 122 -0.22 -4.88 -11.62
N PHE A 123 -1.03 -4.39 -10.68
CA PHE A 123 -1.09 -2.97 -10.35
C PHE A 123 0.25 -2.42 -9.88
N ASP A 124 0.98 -3.17 -9.03
CA ASP A 124 2.31 -2.82 -8.57
C ASP A 124 3.27 -2.65 -9.76
N HIS A 125 3.44 -3.71 -10.54
CA HIS A 125 4.35 -3.71 -11.69
C HIS A 125 3.97 -2.65 -12.75
N LEU A 126 2.67 -2.40 -12.95
CA LEU A 126 2.20 -1.34 -13.84
C LEU A 126 2.60 0.04 -13.32
N MET A 127 2.37 0.31 -12.04
CA MET A 127 2.77 1.59 -11.42
C MET A 127 4.28 1.76 -11.46
N MET A 128 5.06 0.74 -11.10
CA MET A 128 6.51 0.75 -11.22
C MET A 128 6.95 1.11 -12.65
N SER A 129 6.37 0.44 -13.66
CA SER A 129 6.70 0.68 -15.07
C SER A 129 6.36 2.09 -15.52
N MET A 130 5.22 2.64 -15.07
CA MET A 130 4.80 4.00 -15.37
C MET A 130 5.74 5.04 -14.73
N PHE A 131 6.08 4.86 -13.46
CA PHE A 131 7.03 5.74 -12.77
C PHE A 131 8.42 5.68 -13.39
N TYR A 132 8.88 4.49 -13.73
CA TYR A 132 10.15 4.30 -14.41
C TYR A 132 10.20 5.06 -15.75
N LYS A 133 9.15 4.94 -16.56
CA LYS A 133 9.03 5.68 -17.81
C LYS A 133 8.95 7.19 -17.60
N TYR A 134 8.15 7.63 -16.64
CA TYR A 134 7.92 9.05 -16.37
C TYR A 134 9.16 9.74 -15.78
N LEU A 135 9.83 9.12 -14.81
CA LEU A 135 10.93 9.74 -14.06
C LEU A 135 12.29 9.51 -14.75
N CYS A 136 12.50 8.37 -15.40
CA CYS A 136 13.79 8.00 -15.99
C CYS A 136 13.83 8.18 -17.51
N GLY A 137 12.70 8.50 -18.16
CA GLY A 137 12.59 8.60 -19.61
C GLY A 137 12.84 7.27 -20.34
N LYS A 138 12.83 6.16 -19.62
CA LYS A 138 13.11 4.81 -20.14
C LYS A 138 11.85 3.96 -20.13
N ASP A 139 11.77 3.00 -21.05
CA ASP A 139 10.69 1.99 -21.05
C ASP A 139 11.24 0.71 -20.42
N HIS A 140 10.76 0.36 -19.25
CA HIS A 140 11.21 -0.84 -18.52
C HIS A 140 10.96 -2.13 -19.31
N LEU A 141 9.98 -2.12 -20.21
CA LEU A 141 9.60 -3.28 -21.03
C LEU A 141 10.46 -3.45 -22.29
N LYS A 142 11.39 -2.51 -22.54
CA LYS A 142 12.28 -2.49 -23.73
C LYS A 142 13.73 -2.83 -23.41
N LYS A 143 13.96 -3.78 -22.50
CA LYS A 143 15.29 -4.40 -22.34
C LYS A 143 15.51 -5.50 -23.35
#